data_144eb64ab2e7bed164458e6b64aa27b0
#
_entry.id   144eb64ab2e7bed164458e6b64aa27b0
#
_cell.length_a   1.000
_cell.length_b   1.000
_cell.length_c   1.000
_cell.angle_alpha   90.00
_cell.angle_beta   90.00
_cell.angle_gamma   90.00
#
_symmetry.space_group_name_H-M   'P 1'
#
loop_
_entity.id
_entity.type
_entity.pdbx_description
1 polymer ?
#
loop_
_entity_poly.entity_id
_entity_poly.type
_entity_poly.pdbx_seq_one_letter_code
_entity_poly.pdbx_strand_id
1 'polypeptide(L)'
;MNKRFAKALTSVWVVLLFGCSNPDPRTETRILLADGSATQFAHWDGRWVLVNYWAEWCAPCRKEIPELNRLHGQRNATGVVVVGVNYDGLTGERLRSVVEEMQIRFPVLVKDPRMRWNAEQPSVLPTTLVIGPDGQLKDVLVGPHTYESFSRALQLTTAL
;
A
#
# COMPACT_ATOMS: atom_id res chain seq x y z
N MET A 1 40.37 20.98 -67.73
CA MET A 1 40.75 20.31 -66.44
C MET A 1 39.64 20.59 -65.47
N ASN A 2 38.59 19.65 -65.38
CA ASN A 2 37.42 19.82 -64.50
C ASN A 2 37.53 18.87 -63.32
N LYS A 3 37.73 19.43 -62.14
CA LYS A 3 37.67 18.68 -60.88
C LYS A 3 36.22 18.70 -60.38
N ARG A 4 35.57 17.55 -60.44
CA ARG A 4 34.23 17.31 -59.83
C ARG A 4 34.43 17.02 -58.35
N PHE A 5 33.95 17.91 -57.48
CA PHE A 5 33.81 17.63 -56.04
C PHE A 5 32.55 16.84 -55.78
N ALA A 6 32.70 15.60 -55.37
CA ALA A 6 31.60 14.77 -54.86
C ALA A 6 31.32 15.18 -53.41
N LYS A 7 30.10 15.68 -53.14
CA LYS A 7 29.60 15.92 -51.78
C LYS A 7 29.03 14.60 -51.24
N ALA A 8 29.68 14.03 -50.24
CA ALA A 8 29.15 12.89 -49.48
C ALA A 8 28.11 13.43 -48.50
N LEU A 9 26.84 13.03 -48.67
CA LEU A 9 25.78 13.22 -47.67
C LEU A 9 25.87 12.11 -46.66
N THR A 10 26.34 12.44 -45.47
CA THR A 10 26.24 11.56 -44.30
C THR A 10 24.87 11.69 -43.68
N SER A 11 24.00 10.69 -43.90
CA SER A 11 22.69 10.55 -43.22
C SER A 11 22.93 10.14 -41.78
N VAL A 12 22.70 11.03 -40.84
CA VAL A 12 22.66 10.72 -39.40
C VAL A 12 21.31 10.11 -39.07
N TRP A 13 21.29 8.82 -38.81
CA TRP A 13 20.13 8.11 -38.26
C TRP A 13 20.06 8.36 -36.78
N VAL A 14 19.13 9.24 -36.36
CA VAL A 14 18.79 9.41 -34.95
C VAL A 14 17.86 8.28 -34.53
N VAL A 15 18.40 7.28 -33.83
CA VAL A 15 17.62 6.20 -33.23
C VAL A 15 16.98 6.76 -31.95
N LEU A 16 15.69 7.10 -32.01
CA LEU A 16 14.88 7.42 -30.83
C LEU A 16 14.60 6.13 -30.06
N LEU A 17 15.38 5.89 -29.02
CA LEU A 17 15.09 4.83 -28.03
C LEU A 17 13.90 5.27 -27.19
N PHE A 18 12.70 4.86 -27.56
CA PHE A 18 11.54 4.89 -26.64
C PHE A 18 11.78 3.87 -25.54
N GLY A 19 12.42 4.30 -24.47
CA GLY A 19 12.51 3.55 -23.24
C GLY A 19 11.10 3.46 -22.61
N CYS A 20 10.47 2.28 -22.63
CA CYS A 20 9.34 1.99 -21.76
C CYS A 20 9.84 1.99 -20.31
N SER A 21 9.81 3.14 -19.64
CA SER A 21 10.03 3.21 -18.21
C SER A 21 8.80 2.61 -17.53
N ASN A 22 8.93 1.42 -16.96
CA ASN A 22 7.95 0.97 -15.97
C ASN A 22 7.94 1.99 -14.82
N PRO A 23 6.79 2.55 -14.45
CA PRO A 23 6.75 3.49 -13.33
C PRO A 23 7.23 2.78 -12.06
N ASP A 24 8.19 3.38 -11.36
CA ASP A 24 8.65 2.91 -10.04
C ASP A 24 7.41 2.92 -9.11
N PRO A 25 7.04 1.79 -8.48
CA PRO A 25 5.90 1.74 -7.57
C PRO A 25 5.99 2.74 -6.42
N ARG A 26 7.18 3.29 -6.14
CA ARG A 26 7.39 4.36 -5.15
C ARG A 26 6.98 5.74 -5.65
N THR A 27 6.79 5.93 -6.96
CA THR A 27 6.37 7.21 -7.57
C THR A 27 4.86 7.27 -7.80
N GLU A 28 4.13 6.18 -7.55
CA GLU A 28 2.67 6.19 -7.68
C GLU A 28 2.06 7.14 -6.62
N THR A 29 1.58 8.28 -7.07
CA THR A 29 1.06 9.33 -6.18
C THR A 29 -0.39 9.12 -5.80
N ARG A 30 -1.17 8.41 -6.64
CA ARG A 30 -2.61 8.20 -6.43
C ARG A 30 -2.92 6.75 -6.12
N ILE A 31 -3.55 6.51 -4.96
CA ILE A 31 -3.96 5.19 -4.47
C ILE A 31 -5.48 5.12 -4.51
N LEU A 32 -6.03 4.19 -5.29
CA LEU A 32 -7.47 3.95 -5.34
C LEU A 32 -7.92 3.12 -4.14
N LEU A 33 -9.07 3.50 -3.57
CA LEU A 33 -9.71 2.83 -2.45
C LEU A 33 -10.95 2.06 -2.89
N ALA A 34 -11.37 1.08 -2.09
CA ALA A 34 -12.52 0.23 -2.36
C ALA A 34 -13.84 1.01 -2.50
N ASP A 35 -13.98 2.14 -1.83
CA ASP A 35 -15.15 3.03 -1.89
C ASP A 35 -15.20 3.91 -3.15
N GLY A 36 -14.20 3.81 -4.03
CA GLY A 36 -14.05 4.59 -5.26
C GLY A 36 -13.32 5.92 -5.06
N SER A 37 -13.03 6.31 -3.84
CA SER A 37 -12.20 7.48 -3.54
C SER A 37 -10.71 7.20 -3.80
N ALA A 38 -9.85 8.18 -3.55
CA ALA A 38 -8.41 8.02 -3.67
C ALA A 38 -7.67 8.76 -2.57
N THR A 39 -6.50 8.24 -2.22
CA THR A 39 -5.54 8.86 -1.30
C THR A 39 -4.16 8.95 -1.95
N GLN A 40 -3.16 9.37 -1.19
CA GLN A 40 -1.76 9.44 -1.61
C GLN A 40 -0.85 8.94 -0.50
N PHE A 41 0.27 8.33 -0.85
CA PHE A 41 1.28 7.92 0.15
C PHE A 41 1.80 9.10 0.97
N ALA A 42 1.93 10.27 0.36
CA ALA A 42 2.36 11.50 1.04
C ALA A 42 1.47 11.89 2.23
N HIS A 43 0.20 11.48 2.25
CA HIS A 43 -0.68 11.69 3.41
C HIS A 43 -0.30 10.85 4.64
N TRP A 44 0.60 9.88 4.46
CA TRP A 44 1.07 8.98 5.52
C TRP A 44 2.49 9.33 6.01
N ASP A 45 3.16 10.30 5.36
CA ASP A 45 4.50 10.72 5.74
C ASP A 45 4.54 11.21 7.19
N GLY A 46 5.57 10.79 7.91
CA GLY A 46 5.74 11.12 9.32
C GLY A 46 4.80 10.37 10.27
N ARG A 47 4.04 9.38 9.79
CA ARG A 47 3.04 8.62 10.55
C ARG A 47 3.38 7.14 10.61
N TRP A 48 2.93 6.48 11.67
CA TRP A 48 2.86 5.02 11.69
C TRP A 48 1.76 4.55 10.74
N VAL A 49 2.07 3.55 9.89
CA VAL A 49 1.09 2.95 8.98
C VAL A 49 1.02 1.45 9.21
N LEU A 50 -0.18 0.94 9.44
CA LEU A 50 -0.49 -0.48 9.47
C LEU A 50 -1.13 -0.88 8.16
N VAL A 51 -0.49 -1.79 7.42
CA VAL A 51 -1.02 -2.37 6.18
C VAL A 51 -1.47 -3.80 6.49
N ASN A 52 -2.76 -3.98 6.71
CA ASN A 52 -3.35 -5.25 7.14
C ASN A 52 -3.83 -6.07 5.94
N TYR A 53 -3.35 -7.31 5.83
CA TYR A 53 -3.75 -8.29 4.82
C TYR A 53 -4.83 -9.20 5.40
N TRP A 54 -5.95 -9.28 4.70
CA TRP A 54 -7.14 -10.03 5.12
C TRP A 54 -7.84 -10.69 3.93
N ALA A 55 -8.70 -11.67 4.20
CA ALA A 55 -9.58 -12.28 3.22
C ALA A 55 -10.97 -12.56 3.81
N GLU A 56 -11.97 -12.68 2.95
CA GLU A 56 -13.36 -12.97 3.34
C GLU A 56 -13.49 -14.29 4.12
N TRP A 57 -12.80 -15.32 3.67
CA TRP A 57 -12.77 -16.66 4.26
C TRP A 57 -11.92 -16.78 5.53
N CYS A 58 -11.16 -15.74 5.88
CA CYS A 58 -10.22 -15.75 7.01
C CYS A 58 -10.94 -15.48 8.34
N ALA A 59 -11.29 -16.53 9.07
CA ALA A 59 -11.96 -16.39 10.37
C ALA A 59 -11.17 -15.61 11.42
N PRO A 60 -9.81 -15.75 11.58
CA PRO A 60 -9.05 -14.92 12.50
C PRO A 60 -9.00 -13.44 12.07
N CYS A 61 -9.05 -13.14 10.77
CA CYS A 61 -9.13 -11.76 10.29
C CYS A 61 -10.43 -11.07 10.76
N ARG A 62 -11.55 -11.79 10.72
CA ARG A 62 -12.84 -11.27 11.22
C ARG A 62 -12.78 -10.90 12.72
N LYS A 63 -11.94 -11.58 13.50
CA LYS A 63 -11.75 -11.27 14.93
C LYS A 63 -10.85 -10.05 15.14
N GLU A 64 -9.90 -9.80 14.24
CA GLU A 64 -8.94 -8.68 14.33
C GLU A 64 -9.54 -7.35 13.83
N ILE A 65 -10.42 -7.39 12.82
CA ILE A 65 -11.01 -6.19 12.20
C ILE A 65 -11.62 -5.21 13.21
N PRO A 66 -12.38 -5.62 14.24
CA PRO A 66 -12.87 -4.69 15.26
C PRO A 66 -11.76 -3.92 15.98
N GLU A 67 -10.61 -4.55 16.24
CA GLU A 67 -9.45 -3.93 16.90
C GLU A 67 -8.79 -2.88 16.00
N LEU A 68 -8.65 -3.22 14.72
CA LEU A 68 -8.14 -2.28 13.71
C LEU A 68 -9.13 -1.12 13.48
N ASN A 69 -10.43 -1.39 13.48
CA ASN A 69 -11.47 -0.35 13.42
C ASN A 69 -11.37 0.61 14.60
N ARG A 70 -11.14 0.10 15.82
CA ARG A 70 -10.92 0.90 17.02
C ARG A 70 -9.70 1.79 16.89
N LEU A 71 -8.59 1.22 16.44
CA LEU A 71 -7.34 1.96 16.22
C LEU A 71 -7.52 3.06 15.14
N HIS A 72 -8.17 2.72 14.03
CA HIS A 72 -8.51 3.67 12.98
C HIS A 72 -9.41 4.81 13.50
N GLY A 73 -10.39 4.49 14.34
CA GLY A 73 -11.27 5.47 14.97
C GLY A 73 -10.51 6.49 15.82
N GLN A 74 -9.38 6.10 16.40
CA GLN A 74 -8.54 6.94 17.25
C GLN A 74 -7.38 7.63 16.48
N ARG A 75 -7.34 7.55 15.15
CA ARG A 75 -6.25 8.08 14.31
C ARG A 75 -5.89 9.54 14.53
N ASN A 76 -6.86 10.37 14.93
CA ASN A 76 -6.61 11.79 15.21
C ASN A 76 -5.80 12.02 16.50
N ALA A 77 -5.97 11.14 17.48
CA ALA A 77 -5.24 11.19 18.75
C ALA A 77 -3.89 10.45 18.65
N THR A 78 -3.86 9.31 17.96
CA THR A 78 -2.67 8.43 17.88
C THR A 78 -1.74 8.77 16.72
N GLY A 79 -2.22 9.46 15.70
CA GLY A 79 -1.48 9.68 14.46
C GLY A 79 -1.33 8.42 13.58
N VAL A 80 -1.89 7.27 13.97
CA VAL A 80 -1.76 6.01 13.24
C VAL A 80 -2.68 5.97 12.03
N VAL A 81 -2.15 5.50 10.90
CA VAL A 81 -2.92 5.18 9.70
C VAL A 81 -3.12 3.66 9.66
N VAL A 82 -4.36 3.24 9.46
CA VAL A 82 -4.69 1.83 9.20
C VAL A 82 -5.23 1.74 7.78
N VAL A 83 -4.71 0.81 6.98
CA VAL A 83 -5.20 0.49 5.64
C VAL A 83 -5.29 -1.02 5.46
N GLY A 84 -6.27 -1.47 4.68
CA GLY A 84 -6.47 -2.89 4.37
C GLY A 84 -6.06 -3.24 2.95
N VAL A 85 -5.64 -4.49 2.76
CA VAL A 85 -5.39 -5.11 1.45
C VAL A 85 -6.12 -6.45 1.42
N ASN A 86 -7.02 -6.63 0.45
CA ASN A 86 -7.64 -7.93 0.24
C ASN A 86 -6.64 -8.89 -0.39
N TYR A 87 -6.39 -10.02 0.26
CA TYR A 87 -5.40 -11.01 -0.15
C TYR A 87 -5.72 -11.66 -1.50
N ASP A 88 -7.02 -11.84 -1.80
CA ASP A 88 -7.48 -12.48 -3.04
C ASP A 88 -7.47 -11.52 -4.23
N GLY A 89 -7.08 -10.25 -4.02
CA GLY A 89 -6.99 -9.24 -5.07
C GLY A 89 -8.36 -8.83 -5.64
N LEU A 90 -9.42 -8.89 -4.85
CA LEU A 90 -10.75 -8.43 -5.24
C LEU A 90 -10.71 -6.95 -5.63
N THR A 91 -11.55 -6.57 -6.58
CA THR A 91 -11.66 -5.18 -7.08
C THR A 91 -13.12 -4.78 -7.30
N GLY A 92 -13.34 -3.51 -7.56
CA GLY A 92 -14.65 -2.97 -7.93
C GLY A 92 -15.74 -3.26 -6.92
N GLU A 93 -16.92 -3.61 -7.43
CA GLU A 93 -18.10 -3.85 -6.60
C GLU A 93 -17.95 -5.02 -5.65
N ARG A 94 -17.28 -6.10 -6.09
CA ARG A 94 -17.06 -7.27 -5.24
C ARG A 94 -16.20 -6.92 -4.01
N LEU A 95 -15.12 -6.15 -4.19
CA LEU A 95 -14.32 -5.68 -3.05
C LEU A 95 -15.16 -4.83 -2.09
N ARG A 96 -15.95 -3.89 -2.63
CA ARG A 96 -16.81 -3.01 -1.82
C ARG A 96 -17.80 -3.82 -0.98
N SER A 97 -18.51 -4.77 -1.61
CA SER A 97 -19.48 -5.63 -0.93
C SER A 97 -18.85 -6.40 0.24
N VAL A 98 -17.65 -6.98 0.03
CA VAL A 98 -16.96 -7.73 1.09
C VAL A 98 -16.46 -6.81 2.21
N VAL A 99 -15.99 -5.61 1.89
CA VAL A 99 -15.61 -4.60 2.90
C VAL A 99 -16.79 -4.25 3.81
N GLU A 100 -17.97 -4.04 3.22
CA GLU A 100 -19.21 -3.76 3.96
C GLU A 100 -19.64 -4.96 4.82
N GLU A 101 -19.66 -6.17 4.24
CA GLU A 101 -20.04 -7.40 4.94
C GLU A 101 -19.13 -7.69 6.14
N MET A 102 -17.84 -7.47 6.00
CA MET A 102 -16.86 -7.65 7.08
C MET A 102 -16.80 -6.45 8.04
N GLN A 103 -17.62 -5.42 7.83
CA GLN A 103 -17.67 -4.20 8.66
C GLN A 103 -16.32 -3.50 8.81
N ILE A 104 -15.50 -3.49 7.76
CA ILE A 104 -14.22 -2.80 7.73
C ILE A 104 -14.49 -1.29 7.63
N ARG A 105 -13.96 -0.49 8.59
CA ARG A 105 -14.16 0.96 8.66
C ARG A 105 -12.92 1.77 8.32
N PHE A 106 -11.79 1.12 8.12
CA PHE A 106 -10.56 1.74 7.64
C PHE A 106 -10.46 1.64 6.11
N PRO A 107 -9.71 2.52 5.45
CA PRO A 107 -9.52 2.50 4.00
C PRO A 107 -8.98 1.15 3.51
N VAL A 108 -9.54 0.61 2.43
CA VAL A 108 -9.06 -0.61 1.78
C VAL A 108 -8.51 -0.24 0.41
N LEU A 109 -7.26 -0.64 0.16
CA LEU A 109 -6.54 -0.36 -1.07
C LEU A 109 -6.96 -1.35 -2.16
N VAL A 110 -7.16 -0.84 -3.39
CA VAL A 110 -7.45 -1.68 -4.56
C VAL A 110 -6.20 -2.41 -5.04
N LYS A 111 -5.03 -1.78 -4.91
CA LYS A 111 -3.74 -2.38 -5.27
C LYS A 111 -2.91 -2.64 -4.02
N ASP A 112 -2.22 -3.76 -4.02
CA ASP A 112 -1.28 -4.14 -2.98
C ASP A 112 0.00 -3.29 -3.06
N PRO A 113 0.33 -2.52 -2.00
CA PRO A 113 1.47 -1.62 -2.00
C PRO A 113 2.79 -2.26 -1.52
N ARG A 114 2.81 -3.57 -1.19
CA ARG A 114 3.95 -4.22 -0.50
C ARG A 114 5.30 -4.02 -1.19
N MET A 115 5.31 -3.94 -2.53
CA MET A 115 6.54 -3.76 -3.30
C MET A 115 7.24 -2.42 -3.00
N ARG A 116 6.49 -1.43 -2.48
CA ARG A 116 7.07 -0.17 -2.02
C ARG A 116 8.10 -0.37 -0.91
N TRP A 117 7.93 -1.40 -0.10
CA TRP A 117 8.78 -1.74 1.05
C TRP A 117 9.58 -3.02 0.86
N ASN A 118 9.62 -3.57 -0.36
CA ASN A 118 10.23 -4.88 -0.67
C ASN A 118 9.72 -6.00 0.25
N ALA A 119 8.46 -5.89 0.71
CA ALA A 119 7.86 -6.91 1.56
C ALA A 119 7.41 -8.11 0.71
N GLU A 120 7.61 -9.31 1.26
CA GLU A 120 7.10 -10.53 0.66
C GLU A 120 5.59 -10.62 0.77
N GLN A 121 4.97 -11.41 -0.11
CA GLN A 121 3.56 -11.70 0.02
C GLN A 121 3.32 -12.54 1.28
N PRO A 122 2.37 -12.16 2.15
CA PRO A 122 2.04 -12.96 3.32
C PRO A 122 1.65 -14.39 2.96
N SER A 123 2.18 -15.36 3.68
CA SER A 123 1.81 -16.78 3.56
C SER A 123 0.75 -17.20 4.60
N VAL A 124 0.48 -16.35 5.57
CA VAL A 124 -0.49 -16.56 6.66
C VAL A 124 -1.37 -15.32 6.80
N LEU A 125 -2.64 -15.49 7.15
CA LEU A 125 -3.57 -14.39 7.42
C LEU A 125 -4.16 -14.49 8.83
N PRO A 126 -4.43 -13.33 9.47
CA PRO A 126 -4.03 -11.99 9.02
C PRO A 126 -2.52 -11.77 9.13
N THR A 127 -2.00 -10.86 8.34
CA THR A 127 -0.64 -10.32 8.49
C THR A 127 -0.69 -8.81 8.36
N THR A 128 0.02 -8.11 9.22
CA THR A 128 0.07 -6.64 9.20
C THR A 128 1.52 -6.15 9.06
N LEU A 129 1.81 -5.42 7.99
CA LEU A 129 3.08 -4.70 7.88
C LEU A 129 3.01 -3.44 8.74
N VAL A 130 4.05 -3.20 9.52
CA VAL A 130 4.22 -2.00 10.35
C VAL A 130 5.23 -1.08 9.69
N ILE A 131 4.76 0.05 9.18
CA ILE A 131 5.59 1.05 8.54
C ILE A 131 5.81 2.21 9.51
N GLY A 132 7.08 2.55 9.73
CA GLY A 132 7.45 3.65 10.62
C GLY A 132 7.23 5.04 10.00
N PRO A 133 7.31 6.11 10.83
CA PRO A 133 7.20 7.49 10.37
C PRO A 133 8.27 7.90 9.36
N ASP A 134 9.38 7.17 9.30
CA ASP A 134 10.44 7.32 8.30
C ASP A 134 10.12 6.63 6.96
N GLY A 135 8.92 6.06 6.81
CA GLY A 135 8.47 5.37 5.62
C GLY A 135 9.10 3.98 5.41
N GLN A 136 9.82 3.44 6.41
CA GLN A 136 10.47 2.13 6.32
C GLN A 136 9.63 1.03 6.99
N LEU A 137 9.69 -0.19 6.45
CA LEU A 137 9.14 -1.38 7.11
C LEU A 137 9.91 -1.63 8.42
N LYS A 138 9.20 -1.65 9.54
CA LYS A 138 9.75 -1.85 10.89
C LYS A 138 9.49 -3.25 11.42
N ASP A 139 8.32 -3.81 11.11
CA ASP A 139 7.91 -5.12 11.62
C ASP A 139 6.87 -5.76 10.72
N VAL A 140 6.70 -7.07 10.85
CA VAL A 140 5.66 -7.88 10.20
C VAL A 140 4.95 -8.71 11.26
N LEU A 141 3.75 -8.30 11.62
CA LEU A 141 2.93 -8.96 12.63
C LEU A 141 2.11 -10.07 11.97
N VAL A 142 2.37 -11.32 12.35
CA VAL A 142 1.70 -12.50 11.79
C VAL A 142 0.67 -13.05 12.77
N GLY A 143 -0.53 -13.33 12.30
CA GLY A 143 -1.66 -13.79 13.09
C GLY A 143 -2.49 -12.63 13.68
N PRO A 144 -3.59 -12.96 14.38
CA PRO A 144 -4.51 -11.96 14.90
C PRO A 144 -3.93 -11.20 16.10
N HIS A 145 -4.10 -9.88 16.07
CA HIS A 145 -3.63 -8.95 17.09
C HIS A 145 -4.80 -8.20 17.75
N THR A 146 -4.61 -7.78 19.00
CA THR A 146 -5.52 -6.89 19.72
C THR A 146 -5.07 -5.44 19.61
N TYR A 147 -5.95 -4.52 19.96
CA TYR A 147 -5.62 -3.10 20.07
C TYR A 147 -4.37 -2.85 20.93
N GLU A 148 -4.27 -3.54 22.08
CA GLU A 148 -3.14 -3.39 22.99
C GLU A 148 -1.82 -3.94 22.40
N SER A 149 -1.89 -5.04 21.61
CA SER A 149 -0.70 -5.57 20.95
C SER A 149 -0.24 -4.67 19.80
N PHE A 150 -1.16 -4.10 19.02
CA PHE A 150 -0.84 -3.06 18.03
C PHE A 150 -0.23 -1.82 18.69
N SER A 151 -0.83 -1.33 19.79
CA SER A 151 -0.33 -0.16 20.50
C SER A 151 1.11 -0.38 21.02
N ARG A 152 1.44 -1.56 21.49
CA ARG A 152 2.81 -1.92 21.88
C ARG A 152 3.77 -1.93 20.71
N ALA A 153 3.38 -2.56 19.57
CA ALA A 153 4.21 -2.62 18.38
C ALA A 153 4.52 -1.22 17.82
N LEU A 154 3.57 -0.30 17.95
CA LEU A 154 3.70 1.10 17.55
C LEU A 154 4.34 1.99 18.60
N GLN A 155 4.73 1.44 19.76
CA GLN A 155 5.27 2.20 20.89
C GLN A 155 4.36 3.36 21.32
N LEU A 156 3.07 3.21 21.16
CA LEU A 156 2.10 4.22 21.59
C LEU A 156 2.04 4.21 23.11
N THR A 157 2.29 5.36 23.72
CA THR A 157 2.03 5.56 25.14
C THR A 157 0.53 5.46 25.35
N THR A 158 0.08 4.50 26.14
CA THR A 158 -1.34 4.40 26.50
C THR A 158 -1.68 5.64 27.32
N ALA A 159 -2.36 6.60 26.72
CA ALA A 159 -3.01 7.66 27.47
C ALA A 159 -4.18 7.00 28.24
N LEU A 160 -3.95 6.75 29.53
CA LEU A 160 -4.96 6.32 30.51
C LEU A 160 -5.90 7.49 30.79
#